data_ce6f33773b8a66492f8a5076a18c5ce7
#
_entry.id   ce6f33773b8a66492f8a5076a18c5ce7
#
_cell.length_a   1.000
_cell.length_b   1.000
_cell.length_c   1.000
_cell.angle_alpha   90.00
_cell.angle_beta   90.00
_cell.angle_gamma   90.00
#
_symmetry.space_group_name_H-M   'P 1'
#
loop_
_entity.id
_entity.type
_entity.pdbx_description
1 polymer ?
#
loop_
_entity_poly.entity_id
_entity_poly.type
_entity_poly.pdbx_seq_one_letter_code
_entity_poly.pdbx_strand_id
1 'polypeptide(L)'
;MILKYGHNSSDGSIQFSGFYRYSEITTQGNIHFSISATEGATDLFAGVISNLKLRGIFSNDSLTLHYDHAFTDYATNNPFMVFAHHGVQTTSNPPYAENSLNGVLNDENYGNTGLEFDVRMTSDNVPICIHDASINTRLTQKGPLSGSWDKYPFPFISEYVRLIDGQKVPSVEQVLNYFVDSTTLKYLWLDIKGNTDIFKFMEPIVRNAYAKAVSKNRDVVIFSGLPSADVITEFNKQPTYKSNNPAYAYSLPLPTLAEQTLDIALENGCKFFGPRYTEGLLLNDVEKAHSNGIKVISWTLNSKALISDYLKNGKFDGFISDYPAYVVYDFYTTF
;
A
#
# COMPACT_ATOMS: atom_id res chain seq x y z
N MET A 1 14.32 -0.11 9.74
CA MET A 1 14.97 -1.44 9.81
C MET A 1 14.01 -2.45 9.23
N ILE A 2 14.50 -3.32 8.37
CA ILE A 2 13.70 -4.38 7.74
C ILE A 2 14.44 -5.67 7.92
N LEU A 3 13.73 -6.68 8.44
CA LEU A 3 14.27 -7.99 8.73
C LEU A 3 13.41 -9.07 8.06
N LYS A 4 14.05 -10.01 7.42
CA LYS A 4 13.47 -11.30 7.05
C LYS A 4 14.00 -12.36 8.00
N TYR A 5 13.19 -13.34 8.34
CA TYR A 5 13.59 -14.41 9.25
C TYR A 5 13.54 -15.77 8.58
N GLY A 6 14.32 -16.69 9.11
CA GLY A 6 14.31 -18.08 8.73
C GLY A 6 14.64 -18.97 9.92
N HIS A 7 14.10 -20.18 9.93
CA HIS A 7 14.42 -21.20 10.92
C HIS A 7 15.61 -22.03 10.47
N ASN A 8 16.59 -22.16 11.34
CA ASN A 8 17.69 -23.09 11.13
C ASN A 8 17.39 -24.43 11.81
N SER A 9 17.05 -25.43 11.00
CA SER A 9 16.67 -26.77 11.51
C SER A 9 17.84 -27.55 12.13
N SER A 10 19.08 -27.12 11.89
CA SER A 10 20.25 -27.84 12.43
C SER A 10 20.52 -27.53 13.90
N ASP A 11 20.19 -26.33 14.37
CA ASP A 11 20.42 -25.88 15.74
C ASP A 11 19.17 -25.35 16.45
N GLY A 12 18.03 -25.34 15.74
CA GLY A 12 16.75 -24.83 16.26
C GLY A 12 16.71 -23.32 16.46
N SER A 13 17.67 -22.57 15.91
CA SER A 13 17.69 -21.11 16.02
C SER A 13 16.78 -20.43 15.00
N ILE A 14 16.36 -19.20 15.30
CA ILE A 14 15.74 -18.29 14.33
C ILE A 14 16.80 -17.26 13.93
N GLN A 15 17.01 -17.11 12.64
CA GLN A 15 17.94 -16.15 12.06
C GLN A 15 17.14 -14.99 11.44
N PHE A 16 17.60 -13.77 11.65
CA PHE A 16 17.06 -12.57 11.05
C PHE A 16 18.17 -11.89 10.24
N SER A 17 17.86 -11.58 9.00
CA SER A 17 18.77 -10.83 8.12
C SER A 17 18.02 -9.70 7.44
N GLY A 18 18.67 -8.58 7.28
CA GLY A 18 18.06 -7.43 6.65
C GLY A 18 18.97 -6.23 6.58
N PHE A 19 18.36 -5.07 6.48
CA PHE A 19 19.07 -3.80 6.44
C PHE A 19 18.37 -2.74 7.27
N TYR A 20 19.11 -1.71 7.63
CA TYR A 20 18.58 -0.47 8.18
C TYR A 20 18.92 0.72 7.29
N ARG A 21 18.08 1.73 7.32
CA ARG A 21 18.34 3.05 6.76
C ARG A 21 17.68 4.08 7.66
N TYR A 22 18.36 5.18 7.88
CA TYR A 22 17.77 6.32 8.55
C TYR A 22 16.89 7.08 7.55
N SER A 23 15.67 7.45 7.98
CA SER A 23 14.67 8.05 7.09
C SER A 23 15.04 9.41 6.50
N GLU A 24 15.98 10.10 7.12
CA GLU A 24 16.34 11.49 6.75
C GLU A 24 17.75 11.63 6.19
N ILE A 25 18.51 10.54 6.16
CA ILE A 25 19.88 10.54 5.68
C ILE A 25 20.18 9.27 4.86
N THR A 26 21.25 9.29 4.09
CA THR A 26 21.65 8.17 3.23
C THR A 26 22.33 7.02 3.97
N THR A 27 22.59 7.16 5.27
CA THR A 27 23.26 6.12 6.06
C THR A 27 22.41 4.86 6.13
N GLN A 28 23.01 3.76 5.75
CA GLN A 28 22.40 2.44 5.73
C GLN A 28 23.44 1.36 6.03
N GLY A 29 22.98 0.18 6.41
CA GLY A 29 23.85 -0.96 6.64
C GLY A 29 23.07 -2.27 6.77
N ASN A 30 23.80 -3.37 6.81
CA ASN A 30 23.22 -4.69 7.01
C ASN A 30 22.98 -4.97 8.49
N ILE A 31 22.01 -5.82 8.77
CA ILE A 31 21.65 -6.27 10.11
C ILE A 31 21.56 -7.79 10.09
N HIS A 32 22.10 -8.40 11.13
CA HIS A 32 21.93 -9.81 11.40
C HIS A 32 21.64 -10.01 12.87
N PHE A 33 20.52 -10.69 13.18
CA PHE A 33 20.19 -11.11 14.53
C PHE A 33 19.84 -12.59 14.54
N SER A 34 19.91 -13.19 15.73
CA SER A 34 19.46 -14.55 15.96
C SER A 34 18.79 -14.69 17.32
N ILE A 35 17.87 -15.64 17.41
CA ILE A 35 17.38 -16.17 18.68
C ILE A 35 17.87 -17.63 18.72
N SER A 36 18.68 -18.00 19.72
CA SER A 36 19.09 -19.38 19.88
C SER A 36 17.94 -20.24 20.45
N ALA A 37 18.02 -21.56 20.25
CA ALA A 37 17.04 -22.49 20.78
C ALA A 37 16.86 -22.35 22.29
N THR A 38 17.94 -22.07 23.02
CA THR A 38 17.95 -21.90 24.49
C THR A 38 17.55 -20.49 24.96
N GLU A 39 17.42 -19.54 24.04
CA GLU A 39 17.02 -18.16 24.34
C GLU A 39 15.63 -17.82 23.81
N GLY A 40 14.79 -18.84 23.63
CA GLY A 40 13.38 -18.68 23.35
C GLY A 40 12.93 -19.02 21.91
N ALA A 41 13.82 -19.45 21.00
CA ALA A 41 13.40 -19.83 19.64
C ALA A 41 12.44 -21.03 19.66
N THR A 42 12.70 -22.05 20.47
CA THR A 42 11.84 -23.23 20.61
C THR A 42 10.47 -22.86 21.15
N ASP A 43 10.42 -21.99 22.15
CA ASP A 43 9.17 -21.53 22.75
C ASP A 43 8.34 -20.72 21.74
N LEU A 44 9.02 -19.84 20.97
CA LEU A 44 8.37 -19.05 19.94
C LEU A 44 7.71 -19.92 18.85
N PHE A 45 8.35 -21.02 18.45
CA PHE A 45 7.72 -21.99 17.53
C PHE A 45 6.53 -22.72 18.14
N ALA A 46 6.50 -22.90 19.44
CA ALA A 46 5.37 -23.44 20.17
C ALA A 46 4.26 -22.41 20.45
N GLY A 47 4.41 -21.18 19.95
CA GLY A 47 3.47 -20.08 20.19
C GLY A 47 3.58 -19.47 21.60
N VAL A 48 4.66 -19.78 22.32
CA VAL A 48 4.91 -19.26 23.67
C VAL A 48 5.97 -18.17 23.60
N ILE A 49 5.65 -16.98 24.11
CA ILE A 49 6.59 -15.88 24.19
C ILE A 49 7.08 -15.77 25.62
N SER A 50 8.31 -16.24 25.87
CA SER A 50 8.96 -16.13 27.17
C SER A 50 10.46 -15.92 26.98
N ASN A 51 11.05 -14.99 27.72
CA ASN A 51 12.51 -14.78 27.81
C ASN A 51 13.25 -14.69 26.46
N LEU A 52 12.60 -14.16 25.40
CA LEU A 52 13.22 -14.01 24.09
C LEU A 52 14.40 -13.05 24.15
N LYS A 53 15.56 -13.52 23.66
CA LYS A 53 16.75 -12.69 23.47
C LYS A 53 17.19 -12.73 22.02
N LEU A 54 17.11 -11.58 21.37
CA LEU A 54 17.58 -11.39 20.01
C LEU A 54 19.00 -10.81 20.06
N ARG A 55 19.99 -11.57 19.62
CA ARG A 55 21.40 -11.16 19.59
C ARG A 55 21.87 -10.91 18.19
N GLY A 56 22.66 -9.87 17.99
CA GLY A 56 23.20 -9.61 16.66
C GLY A 56 24.05 -8.36 16.57
N ILE A 57 24.24 -7.92 15.34
CA ILE A 57 25.08 -6.77 14.99
C ILE A 57 24.20 -5.71 14.32
N PHE A 58 24.27 -4.51 14.82
CA PHE A 58 23.66 -3.32 14.24
C PHE A 58 24.74 -2.25 14.08
N SER A 59 25.01 -1.82 12.85
CA SER A 59 26.00 -0.76 12.57
C SER A 59 27.39 -1.01 13.18
N ASN A 60 27.89 -2.25 13.14
CA ASN A 60 29.15 -2.73 13.74
C ASN A 60 29.15 -2.89 15.27
N ASP A 61 28.08 -2.55 15.96
CA ASP A 61 27.94 -2.76 17.39
C ASP A 61 27.17 -4.03 17.69
N SER A 62 27.62 -4.77 18.70
CA SER A 62 26.86 -5.91 19.24
C SER A 62 25.65 -5.41 19.99
N LEU A 63 24.47 -5.92 19.66
CA LEU A 63 23.21 -5.56 20.28
C LEU A 63 22.50 -6.81 20.79
N THR A 64 21.95 -6.69 22.01
CA THR A 64 21.03 -7.68 22.54
C THR A 64 19.71 -7.00 22.85
N LEU A 65 18.64 -7.48 22.22
CA LEU A 65 17.28 -7.05 22.50
C LEU A 65 16.57 -8.12 23.33
N HIS A 66 15.77 -7.69 24.25
CA HIS A 66 14.92 -8.53 25.09
C HIS A 66 13.47 -8.29 24.71
N TYR A 67 12.66 -9.34 24.76
CA TYR A 67 11.23 -9.16 24.68
C TYR A 67 10.75 -8.30 25.87
N ASP A 68 9.97 -7.29 25.59
CA ASP A 68 9.44 -6.37 26.59
C ASP A 68 7.99 -6.71 26.95
N HIS A 69 7.07 -6.55 26.00
CA HIS A 69 5.64 -6.83 26.20
C HIS A 69 4.94 -7.21 24.90
N ALA A 70 3.75 -7.79 25.01
CA ALA A 70 2.88 -8.02 23.86
C ALA A 70 2.27 -6.69 23.37
N PHE A 71 1.91 -6.62 22.10
CA PHE A 71 1.07 -5.54 21.62
C PHE A 71 -0.25 -5.52 22.39
N THR A 72 -0.84 -4.34 22.51
CA THR A 72 -2.14 -4.18 23.16
C THR A 72 -3.23 -4.96 22.42
N ASP A 73 -4.31 -5.30 23.10
CA ASP A 73 -5.49 -5.88 22.46
C ASP A 73 -6.04 -4.97 21.36
N TYR A 74 -5.89 -3.66 21.51
CA TYR A 74 -6.27 -2.71 20.48
C TYR A 74 -5.47 -2.92 19.19
N ALA A 75 -4.13 -2.93 19.26
CA ALA A 75 -3.28 -3.14 18.11
C ALA A 75 -3.49 -4.51 17.44
N THR A 76 -3.73 -5.55 18.27
CA THR A 76 -3.93 -6.91 17.79
C THR A 76 -5.28 -7.12 17.09
N ASN A 77 -6.35 -6.51 17.63
CA ASN A 77 -7.71 -6.72 17.15
C ASN A 77 -8.20 -5.66 16.15
N ASN A 78 -7.47 -4.56 15.99
CA ASN A 78 -7.79 -3.50 15.05
C ASN A 78 -6.66 -3.32 14.04
N PRO A 79 -6.59 -4.18 13.02
CA PRO A 79 -5.53 -4.10 12.01
C PRO A 79 -5.60 -2.76 11.29
N PHE A 80 -4.57 -1.95 11.48
CA PHE A 80 -4.45 -0.66 10.84
C PHE A 80 -4.02 -0.82 9.38
N MET A 81 -4.71 -0.15 8.45
CA MET A 81 -4.40 -0.25 7.03
C MET A 81 -3.28 0.72 6.67
N VAL A 82 -2.17 0.21 6.17
CA VAL A 82 -1.05 1.02 5.71
C VAL A 82 -0.81 0.75 4.24
N PHE A 83 -0.96 1.80 3.43
CA PHE A 83 -0.74 1.74 1.99
C PHE A 83 0.56 2.43 1.62
N ALA A 84 1.40 1.75 0.83
CA ALA A 84 2.54 2.39 0.19
C ALA A 84 2.03 3.23 -0.98
N HIS A 85 2.20 4.55 -0.89
CA HIS A 85 1.80 5.53 -1.90
C HIS A 85 2.58 5.31 -3.19
N HIS A 86 1.92 5.22 -4.32
CA HIS A 86 2.48 4.86 -5.62
C HIS A 86 3.24 3.52 -5.64
N GLY A 87 2.94 2.62 -4.69
CA GLY A 87 3.66 1.36 -4.54
C GLY A 87 5.15 1.55 -4.28
N VAL A 88 5.54 2.56 -3.50
CA VAL A 88 6.95 2.81 -3.17
C VAL A 88 7.16 3.04 -1.68
N GLN A 89 8.33 2.62 -1.24
CA GLN A 89 8.95 3.09 0.00
C GLN A 89 10.05 4.07 -0.38
N THR A 90 9.90 5.33 -0.03
CA THR A 90 10.85 6.41 -0.40
C THR A 90 12.29 6.10 0.02
N THR A 91 12.46 5.29 1.05
CA THR A 91 13.77 4.86 1.54
C THR A 91 14.19 3.47 1.09
N SER A 92 13.54 2.89 0.07
CA SER A 92 13.91 1.57 -0.47
C SER A 92 15.36 1.52 -0.92
N ASN A 93 15.98 0.34 -0.83
CA ASN A 93 17.35 0.13 -1.27
C ASN A 93 17.45 -1.25 -1.98
N PRO A 94 17.73 -1.27 -3.31
CA PRO A 94 17.83 -0.11 -4.19
C PRO A 94 16.48 0.62 -4.37
N PRO A 95 16.48 1.90 -4.74
CA PRO A 95 15.27 2.61 -5.07
C PRO A 95 14.63 2.03 -6.35
N TYR A 96 13.31 1.97 -6.39
CA TYR A 96 12.54 1.58 -7.58
C TYR A 96 11.54 2.69 -7.93
N ALA A 97 11.08 2.68 -9.18
CA ALA A 97 10.17 3.69 -9.67
C ALA A 97 8.78 3.56 -9.04
N GLU A 98 8.10 4.68 -8.87
CA GLU A 98 6.69 4.72 -8.49
C GLU A 98 5.83 4.02 -9.56
N ASN A 99 4.71 3.44 -9.15
CA ASN A 99 3.77 2.73 -10.02
C ASN A 99 4.43 1.58 -10.83
N SER A 100 5.43 0.91 -10.25
CA SER A 100 6.22 -0.12 -10.93
C SER A 100 5.95 -1.54 -10.41
N LEU A 101 6.27 -2.57 -11.23
CA LEU A 101 6.16 -3.96 -10.78
C LEU A 101 7.17 -4.28 -9.67
N ASN A 102 8.32 -3.62 -9.64
CA ASN A 102 9.25 -3.76 -8.52
C ASN A 102 8.66 -3.23 -7.21
N GLY A 103 7.83 -2.18 -7.27
CA GLY A 103 7.04 -1.73 -6.13
C GLY A 103 6.14 -2.84 -5.60
N VAL A 104 5.35 -3.47 -6.47
CA VAL A 104 4.50 -4.60 -6.08
C VAL A 104 5.30 -5.71 -5.39
N LEU A 105 6.45 -6.09 -5.95
CA LEU A 105 7.24 -7.23 -5.47
C LEU A 105 8.00 -6.97 -4.17
N ASN A 106 8.30 -5.72 -3.86
CA ASN A 106 9.21 -5.41 -2.76
C ASN A 106 8.54 -4.72 -1.57
N ASP A 107 7.41 -4.06 -1.79
CA ASP A 107 6.82 -3.19 -0.77
C ASP A 107 6.26 -3.95 0.44
N GLU A 108 5.84 -5.21 0.29
CA GLU A 108 5.41 -6.02 1.45
C GLU A 108 6.49 -6.18 2.52
N ASN A 109 7.78 -6.01 2.13
CA ASN A 109 8.89 -6.09 3.06
C ASN A 109 8.94 -4.93 4.07
N TYR A 110 8.13 -3.89 3.86
CA TYR A 110 8.09 -2.71 4.72
C TYR A 110 6.96 -2.76 5.76
N GLY A 111 6.21 -3.87 5.80
CA GLY A 111 5.18 -4.12 6.81
C GLY A 111 3.83 -3.48 6.48
N ASN A 112 3.70 -2.80 5.34
CA ASN A 112 2.42 -2.28 4.87
C ASN A 112 1.43 -3.42 4.58
N THR A 113 0.15 -3.13 4.66
CA THR A 113 -0.94 -4.07 4.40
C THR A 113 -1.48 -3.96 2.98
N GLY A 114 -1.12 -2.90 2.27
CA GLY A 114 -1.61 -2.62 0.94
C GLY A 114 -0.69 -1.70 0.13
N LEU A 115 -1.05 -1.56 -1.14
CA LEU A 115 -0.40 -0.67 -2.11
C LEU A 115 -1.43 0.32 -2.66
N GLU A 116 -0.97 1.51 -3.01
CA GLU A 116 -1.75 2.46 -3.79
C GLU A 116 -1.05 2.68 -5.13
N PHE A 117 -1.82 2.67 -6.22
CA PHE A 117 -1.36 2.85 -7.60
C PHE A 117 -2.29 3.78 -8.37
N ASP A 118 -1.70 4.68 -9.15
CA ASP A 118 -2.43 5.61 -10.02
C ASP A 118 -2.79 4.95 -11.36
N VAL A 119 -3.99 5.19 -11.84
CA VAL A 119 -4.47 4.56 -13.07
C VAL A 119 -4.83 5.59 -14.13
N ARG A 120 -4.27 5.42 -15.33
CA ARG A 120 -4.59 6.18 -16.54
C ARG A 120 -4.88 5.26 -17.72
N MET A 121 -5.40 5.85 -18.80
CA MET A 121 -5.74 5.13 -20.03
C MET A 121 -4.79 5.44 -21.17
N THR A 122 -4.54 4.45 -22.00
CA THR A 122 -3.87 4.57 -23.30
C THR A 122 -4.88 4.80 -24.43
N SER A 123 -4.42 5.11 -25.65
CA SER A 123 -5.30 5.34 -26.81
C SER A 123 -6.07 4.09 -27.26
N ASP A 124 -5.56 2.92 -26.96
CA ASP A 124 -6.19 1.62 -27.25
C ASP A 124 -6.96 1.05 -26.06
N ASN A 125 -7.29 1.92 -25.09
CA ASN A 125 -8.11 1.61 -23.91
C ASN A 125 -7.48 0.57 -22.96
N VAL A 126 -6.17 0.49 -22.87
CA VAL A 126 -5.49 -0.31 -21.85
C VAL A 126 -5.26 0.54 -20.61
N PRO A 127 -5.76 0.16 -19.41
CA PRO A 127 -5.43 0.83 -18.17
C PRO A 127 -3.97 0.58 -17.79
N ILE A 128 -3.22 1.65 -17.53
CA ILE A 128 -1.80 1.60 -17.12
C ILE A 128 -1.60 2.25 -15.75
N CYS A 129 -0.56 1.83 -15.02
CA CYS A 129 -0.22 2.43 -13.73
C CYS A 129 0.84 3.53 -13.91
N ILE A 130 0.41 4.78 -13.74
CA ILE A 130 1.26 5.97 -13.84
C ILE A 130 0.55 7.21 -13.29
N HIS A 131 1.28 8.06 -12.53
CA HIS A 131 0.67 9.23 -11.87
C HIS A 131 0.44 10.40 -12.83
N ASP A 132 1.48 10.92 -13.47
CA ASP A 132 1.40 12.17 -14.23
C ASP A 132 0.56 12.03 -15.51
N ALA A 133 -0.09 13.10 -15.94
CA ALA A 133 -0.94 13.10 -17.11
C ALA A 133 -0.18 12.91 -18.44
N SER A 134 1.13 13.14 -18.42
CA SER A 134 1.97 13.10 -19.62
C SER A 134 3.34 12.46 -19.33
N ILE A 135 3.95 11.94 -20.38
CA ILE A 135 5.32 11.42 -20.38
C ILE A 135 6.27 12.56 -20.04
N ASN A 136 7.06 12.39 -18.98
CA ASN A 136 8.01 13.39 -18.50
C ASN A 136 9.20 12.74 -17.78
N THR A 137 10.28 13.51 -17.59
CA THR A 137 11.53 13.00 -17.01
C THR A 137 11.51 12.85 -15.48
N ARG A 138 10.41 13.21 -14.81
CA ARG A 138 10.21 12.89 -13.40
C ARG A 138 9.96 11.38 -13.21
N LEU A 139 9.16 10.80 -14.08
CA LEU A 139 8.72 9.41 -13.99
C LEU A 139 9.43 8.48 -14.95
N THR A 140 9.91 9.01 -16.08
CA THR A 140 10.44 8.20 -17.17
C THR A 140 11.83 8.64 -17.60
N GLN A 141 12.58 7.71 -18.15
CA GLN A 141 13.80 8.04 -18.87
C GLN A 141 13.46 8.87 -20.12
N LYS A 142 14.42 9.69 -20.59
CA LYS A 142 14.27 10.42 -21.85
C LYS A 142 14.15 9.42 -23.00
N GLY A 143 13.08 9.55 -23.76
CA GLY A 143 12.75 8.66 -24.89
C GLY A 143 12.16 9.41 -26.07
N PRO A 144 11.73 8.71 -27.12
CA PRO A 144 11.19 9.30 -28.35
C PRO A 144 9.74 9.79 -28.21
N LEU A 145 9.01 9.38 -27.18
CA LEU A 145 7.61 9.74 -26.98
C LEU A 145 7.47 10.90 -25.99
N SER A 146 6.45 11.74 -26.22
CA SER A 146 6.13 12.90 -25.37
C SER A 146 4.64 13.25 -25.43
N GLY A 147 4.16 13.98 -24.41
CA GLY A 147 2.76 14.36 -24.31
C GLY A 147 1.92 13.33 -23.53
N SER A 148 0.61 13.40 -23.64
CA SER A 148 -0.30 12.59 -22.83
C SER A 148 -0.30 11.11 -23.23
N TRP A 149 -0.56 10.24 -22.27
CA TRP A 149 -0.56 8.78 -22.43
C TRP A 149 -1.63 8.27 -23.38
N ASP A 150 -2.78 8.94 -23.43
CA ASP A 150 -3.91 8.64 -24.31
C ASP A 150 -3.67 8.89 -25.81
N LYS A 151 -2.49 9.41 -26.16
CA LYS A 151 -2.06 9.56 -27.56
C LYS A 151 -1.44 8.28 -28.14
N TYR A 152 -1.04 7.36 -27.30
CA TYR A 152 -0.27 6.19 -27.71
C TYR A 152 -0.95 4.90 -27.26
N PRO A 153 -0.95 3.86 -28.13
CA PRO A 153 -1.40 2.52 -27.73
C PRO A 153 -0.36 1.88 -26.78
N PHE A 154 -0.84 1.01 -25.91
CA PHE A 154 -0.01 0.36 -24.91
C PHE A 154 1.24 -0.34 -25.45
N PRO A 155 1.21 -1.06 -26.60
CA PRO A 155 2.41 -1.65 -27.18
C PRO A 155 3.52 -0.64 -27.48
N PHE A 156 3.18 0.58 -27.92
CA PHE A 156 4.15 1.66 -28.15
C PHE A 156 4.75 2.16 -26.83
N ILE A 157 3.91 2.38 -25.81
CA ILE A 157 4.39 2.75 -24.49
C ILE A 157 5.33 1.68 -23.95
N SER A 158 4.93 0.42 -24.00
CA SER A 158 5.74 -0.72 -23.54
C SER A 158 7.06 -0.87 -24.27
N GLU A 159 7.14 -0.48 -25.56
CA GLU A 159 8.37 -0.58 -26.36
C GLU A 159 9.30 0.61 -26.11
N TYR A 160 8.78 1.83 -26.11
CA TYR A 160 9.58 3.06 -26.21
C TYR A 160 9.70 3.85 -24.91
N VAL A 161 8.93 3.54 -23.87
CA VAL A 161 9.00 4.23 -22.59
C VAL A 161 9.59 3.31 -21.51
N ARG A 162 10.48 3.87 -20.71
CA ARG A 162 11.01 3.22 -19.51
C ARG A 162 10.82 4.14 -18.33
N LEU A 163 10.41 3.59 -17.21
CA LEU A 163 10.43 4.28 -15.93
C LEU A 163 11.86 4.70 -15.56
N ILE A 164 12.03 5.58 -14.61
CA ILE A 164 13.35 6.13 -14.23
C ILE A 164 14.37 5.05 -13.86
N ASP A 165 13.91 3.92 -13.33
CA ASP A 165 14.74 2.75 -12.96
C ASP A 165 14.92 1.72 -14.09
N GLY A 166 14.43 2.02 -15.30
CA GLY A 166 14.56 1.19 -16.49
C GLY A 166 13.45 0.16 -16.73
N GLN A 167 12.50 0.02 -15.82
CA GLN A 167 11.35 -0.85 -15.99
C GLN A 167 10.39 -0.32 -17.06
N LYS A 168 9.54 -1.20 -17.59
CA LYS A 168 8.41 -0.82 -18.43
C LYS A 168 7.30 -0.21 -17.57
N VAL A 169 6.51 0.69 -18.15
CA VAL A 169 5.23 1.13 -17.54
C VAL A 169 4.29 -0.07 -17.51
N PRO A 170 3.79 -0.50 -16.36
CA PRO A 170 2.94 -1.68 -16.29
C PRO A 170 1.48 -1.35 -16.62
N SER A 171 0.76 -2.33 -17.18
CA SER A 171 -0.70 -2.28 -17.20
C SER A 171 -1.28 -2.62 -15.81
N VAL A 172 -2.52 -2.19 -15.56
CA VAL A 172 -3.25 -2.57 -14.34
C VAL A 172 -3.39 -4.09 -14.25
N GLU A 173 -3.60 -4.78 -15.36
CA GLU A 173 -3.67 -6.24 -15.40
C GLU A 173 -2.36 -6.88 -14.90
N GLN A 174 -1.22 -6.37 -15.33
CA GLN A 174 0.09 -6.84 -14.84
C GLN A 174 0.25 -6.61 -13.35
N VAL A 175 -0.08 -5.40 -12.85
CA VAL A 175 -0.01 -5.08 -11.42
C VAL A 175 -0.91 -6.01 -10.61
N LEU A 176 -2.17 -6.22 -11.01
CA LEU A 176 -3.09 -7.11 -10.32
C LEU A 176 -2.63 -8.57 -10.34
N ASN A 177 -2.08 -9.03 -11.46
CA ASN A 177 -1.51 -10.37 -11.54
C ASN A 177 -0.35 -10.56 -10.56
N TYR A 178 0.61 -9.62 -10.52
CA TYR A 178 1.73 -9.69 -9.59
C TYR A 178 1.27 -9.56 -8.13
N PHE A 179 0.32 -8.67 -7.86
CA PHE A 179 -0.26 -8.52 -6.53
C PHE A 179 -0.88 -9.83 -6.01
N VAL A 180 -1.65 -10.51 -6.85
CA VAL A 180 -2.28 -11.79 -6.46
C VAL A 180 -1.27 -12.94 -6.41
N ASP A 181 -0.30 -12.98 -7.34
CA ASP A 181 0.62 -14.12 -7.48
C ASP A 181 1.79 -14.09 -6.53
N SER A 182 2.31 -12.90 -6.23
CA SER A 182 3.66 -12.74 -5.71
C SER A 182 3.75 -11.97 -4.39
N THR A 183 2.62 -11.50 -3.84
CA THR A 183 2.59 -10.81 -2.53
C THR A 183 1.65 -11.49 -1.55
N THR A 184 1.79 -11.17 -0.27
CA THR A 184 0.83 -11.55 0.79
C THR A 184 -0.10 -10.39 1.17
N LEU A 185 0.05 -9.23 0.54
CA LEU A 185 -0.70 -8.02 0.83
C LEU A 185 -2.21 -8.23 0.60
N LYS A 186 -3.00 -7.63 1.47
CA LYS A 186 -4.47 -7.76 1.43
C LYS A 186 -5.12 -6.70 0.55
N TYR A 187 -4.58 -5.48 0.53
CA TYR A 187 -5.26 -4.32 -0.03
C TYR A 187 -4.52 -3.76 -1.25
N LEU A 188 -5.28 -3.39 -2.28
CA LEU A 188 -4.78 -2.62 -3.42
C LEU A 188 -5.74 -1.48 -3.73
N TRP A 189 -5.25 -0.24 -3.65
CA TRP A 189 -5.98 0.97 -4.00
C TRP A 189 -5.57 1.41 -5.41
N LEU A 190 -6.54 1.50 -6.31
CA LEU A 190 -6.36 2.00 -7.67
C LEU A 190 -6.94 3.40 -7.75
N ASP A 191 -6.07 4.42 -7.75
CA ASP A 191 -6.49 5.83 -7.82
C ASP A 191 -6.74 6.25 -9.28
N ILE A 192 -7.99 6.52 -9.62
CA ILE A 192 -8.42 6.81 -10.98
C ILE A 192 -8.09 8.26 -11.34
N LYS A 193 -7.22 8.44 -12.34
CA LYS A 193 -6.75 9.76 -12.80
C LYS A 193 -7.44 10.21 -14.10
N GLY A 194 -8.60 10.83 -13.97
CA GLY A 194 -9.15 11.73 -14.99
C GLY A 194 -9.86 11.12 -16.21
N ASN A 195 -10.00 9.82 -16.34
CA ASN A 195 -10.78 9.21 -17.41
C ASN A 195 -12.02 8.51 -16.86
N THR A 196 -13.21 9.00 -17.23
CA THR A 196 -14.48 8.48 -16.72
C THR A 196 -14.85 7.13 -17.33
N ASP A 197 -14.43 6.85 -18.57
CA ASP A 197 -14.76 5.61 -19.30
C ASP A 197 -13.96 4.38 -18.87
N ILE A 198 -13.05 4.54 -17.93
CA ILE A 198 -12.06 3.52 -17.55
C ILE A 198 -12.70 2.22 -17.01
N PHE A 199 -13.83 2.34 -16.34
CA PHE A 199 -14.42 1.21 -15.59
C PHE A 199 -14.87 0.05 -16.46
N LYS A 200 -15.35 0.30 -17.66
CA LYS A 200 -15.73 -0.77 -18.60
C LYS A 200 -14.53 -1.65 -19.04
N PHE A 201 -13.32 -1.08 -18.99
CA PHE A 201 -12.08 -1.80 -19.30
C PHE A 201 -11.44 -2.41 -18.07
N MET A 202 -11.62 -1.80 -16.89
CA MET A 202 -11.11 -2.34 -15.64
C MET A 202 -11.94 -3.49 -15.08
N GLU A 203 -13.25 -3.50 -15.35
CA GLU A 203 -14.16 -4.54 -14.83
C GLU A 203 -13.65 -5.97 -15.08
N PRO A 204 -13.37 -6.38 -16.33
CA PRO A 204 -12.90 -7.74 -16.58
C PRO A 204 -11.55 -8.04 -15.91
N ILE A 205 -10.67 -7.04 -15.83
CA ILE A 205 -9.35 -7.17 -15.22
C ILE A 205 -9.48 -7.42 -13.71
N VAL A 206 -10.26 -6.61 -13.01
CA VAL A 206 -10.47 -6.73 -11.56
C VAL A 206 -11.23 -8.02 -11.21
N ARG A 207 -12.26 -8.36 -11.99
CA ARG A 207 -13.00 -9.63 -11.83
C ARG A 207 -12.10 -10.85 -11.98
N ASN A 208 -11.22 -10.85 -12.98
CA ASN A 208 -10.24 -11.93 -13.17
C ASN A 208 -9.25 -12.01 -12.02
N ALA A 209 -8.79 -10.86 -11.48
CA ALA A 209 -7.92 -10.82 -10.32
C ALA A 209 -8.58 -11.43 -9.07
N TYR A 210 -9.85 -11.12 -8.82
CA TYR A 210 -10.62 -11.75 -7.73
C TYR A 210 -10.80 -13.25 -7.93
N ALA A 211 -11.16 -13.70 -9.15
CA ALA A 211 -11.28 -15.12 -9.44
C ALA A 211 -9.97 -15.88 -9.21
N LYS A 212 -8.86 -15.27 -9.60
CA LYS A 212 -7.51 -15.79 -9.36
C LYS A 212 -7.16 -15.81 -7.88
N ALA A 213 -7.47 -14.76 -7.13
CA ALA A 213 -7.25 -14.71 -5.69
C ALA A 213 -8.03 -15.84 -4.95
N VAL A 214 -9.30 -16.04 -5.31
CA VAL A 214 -10.12 -17.14 -4.78
C VAL A 214 -9.48 -18.50 -5.08
N SER A 215 -9.00 -18.73 -6.31
CA SER A 215 -8.34 -19.99 -6.68
C SER A 215 -7.06 -20.27 -5.88
N LYS A 216 -6.44 -19.22 -5.34
CA LYS A 216 -5.25 -19.28 -4.48
C LYS A 216 -5.54 -19.20 -2.99
N ASN A 217 -6.81 -19.23 -2.60
CA ASN A 217 -7.26 -19.08 -1.22
C ASN A 217 -6.75 -17.77 -0.58
N ARG A 218 -6.74 -16.68 -1.36
CA ARG A 218 -6.33 -15.33 -0.91
C ARG A 218 -7.55 -14.44 -0.69
N ASP A 219 -7.61 -13.81 0.47
CA ASP A 219 -8.56 -12.74 0.77
C ASP A 219 -7.94 -11.38 0.41
N VAL A 220 -8.34 -10.84 -0.74
CA VAL A 220 -7.88 -9.56 -1.25
C VAL A 220 -9.02 -8.56 -1.37
N VAL A 221 -8.72 -7.27 -1.21
CA VAL A 221 -9.66 -6.17 -1.39
C VAL A 221 -9.04 -5.15 -2.34
N ILE A 222 -9.69 -4.93 -3.49
CA ILE A 222 -9.23 -3.99 -4.51
C ILE A 222 -10.17 -2.79 -4.49
N PHE A 223 -9.62 -1.60 -4.19
CA PHE A 223 -10.36 -0.34 -4.19
C PHE A 223 -10.21 0.39 -5.51
N SER A 224 -11.23 1.14 -5.91
CA SER A 224 -11.07 2.22 -6.87
C SER A 224 -11.23 3.55 -6.17
N GLY A 225 -10.19 4.35 -6.19
CA GLY A 225 -10.25 5.75 -5.77
C GLY A 225 -11.07 6.54 -6.80
N LEU A 226 -12.18 7.14 -6.36
CA LEU A 226 -13.11 7.89 -7.20
C LEU A 226 -12.94 9.39 -6.93
N PRO A 227 -12.18 10.13 -7.75
CA PRO A 227 -11.75 11.49 -7.41
C PRO A 227 -12.79 12.57 -7.66
N SER A 228 -13.94 12.26 -8.29
CA SER A 228 -14.97 13.25 -8.60
C SER A 228 -16.37 12.64 -8.76
N ALA A 229 -17.40 13.48 -8.67
CA ALA A 229 -18.79 13.08 -8.89
C ALA A 229 -19.03 12.46 -10.28
N ASP A 230 -18.34 12.96 -11.31
CA ASP A 230 -18.46 12.43 -12.67
C ASP A 230 -17.91 11.00 -12.75
N VAL A 231 -16.75 10.75 -12.12
CA VAL A 231 -16.13 9.40 -12.03
C VAL A 231 -17.05 8.45 -11.25
N ILE A 232 -17.67 8.90 -10.16
CA ILE A 232 -18.65 8.10 -9.40
C ILE A 232 -19.86 7.77 -10.27
N THR A 233 -20.37 8.74 -11.03
CA THR A 233 -21.51 8.55 -11.92
C THR A 233 -21.19 7.47 -12.96
N GLU A 234 -20.02 7.49 -13.58
CA GLU A 234 -19.60 6.48 -14.53
C GLU A 234 -19.37 5.10 -13.88
N PHE A 235 -18.79 5.08 -12.69
CA PHE A 235 -18.67 3.84 -11.89
C PHE A 235 -20.05 3.21 -11.63
N ASN A 236 -21.02 4.01 -11.22
CA ASN A 236 -22.38 3.54 -10.90
C ASN A 236 -23.14 3.01 -12.13
N LYS A 237 -22.76 3.38 -13.35
CA LYS A 237 -23.29 2.82 -14.61
C LYS A 237 -22.81 1.39 -14.88
N GLN A 238 -21.87 0.87 -14.13
CA GLN A 238 -21.30 -0.48 -14.31
C GLN A 238 -21.88 -1.47 -13.26
N PRO A 239 -23.14 -1.91 -13.37
CA PRO A 239 -23.79 -2.74 -12.37
C PRO A 239 -23.08 -4.09 -12.19
N THR A 240 -22.55 -4.66 -13.27
CA THR A 240 -21.81 -5.93 -13.23
C THR A 240 -20.53 -5.81 -12.42
N TYR A 241 -19.80 -4.72 -12.62
CA TYR A 241 -18.58 -4.43 -11.87
C TYR A 241 -18.87 -4.28 -10.37
N LYS A 242 -19.91 -3.54 -10.04
CA LYS A 242 -20.33 -3.27 -8.66
C LYS A 242 -20.95 -4.51 -7.98
N SER A 243 -21.74 -5.31 -8.70
CA SER A 243 -22.50 -6.44 -8.14
C SER A 243 -21.76 -7.77 -8.14
N ASN A 244 -20.90 -8.01 -9.12
CA ASN A 244 -20.17 -9.27 -9.26
C ASN A 244 -18.85 -9.31 -8.48
N ASN A 245 -18.45 -8.20 -7.86
CA ASN A 245 -17.29 -8.11 -6.98
C ASN A 245 -17.74 -7.70 -5.57
N PRO A 246 -18.30 -8.62 -4.77
CA PRO A 246 -18.82 -8.29 -3.43
C PRO A 246 -17.74 -7.74 -2.48
N ALA A 247 -16.46 -8.06 -2.72
CA ALA A 247 -15.32 -7.49 -2.02
C ALA A 247 -14.81 -6.19 -2.64
N TYR A 248 -15.47 -5.69 -3.70
CA TYR A 248 -15.08 -4.45 -4.34
C TYR A 248 -15.41 -3.26 -3.43
N ALA A 249 -14.38 -2.53 -3.08
CA ALA A 249 -14.49 -1.33 -2.30
C ALA A 249 -14.02 -0.13 -3.12
N TYR A 250 -14.65 1.00 -2.94
CA TYR A 250 -14.26 2.25 -3.57
C TYR A 250 -14.25 3.38 -2.54
N SER A 251 -13.48 4.40 -2.81
CA SER A 251 -13.35 5.54 -1.92
C SER A 251 -13.42 6.85 -2.70
N LEU A 252 -13.63 7.92 -1.97
CA LEU A 252 -13.64 9.28 -2.48
C LEU A 252 -12.50 10.07 -1.85
N PRO A 253 -11.33 10.13 -2.46
CA PRO A 253 -10.27 10.99 -2.00
C PRO A 253 -10.43 12.41 -2.55
N LEU A 254 -11.51 13.12 -2.20
CA LEU A 254 -11.69 14.49 -2.67
C LEU A 254 -10.99 15.49 -1.74
N PRO A 255 -10.28 16.47 -2.30
CA PRO A 255 -9.55 17.47 -1.52
C PRO A 255 -10.45 18.65 -1.05
N THR A 256 -11.75 18.60 -1.28
CA THR A 256 -12.67 19.71 -1.01
C THR A 256 -13.62 19.37 0.14
N LEU A 257 -13.87 20.33 1.02
CA LEU A 257 -14.81 20.33 2.13
C LEU A 257 -15.21 18.92 2.60
N ALA A 258 -14.49 18.38 3.58
CA ALA A 258 -14.59 16.99 4.04
C ALA A 258 -16.04 16.52 4.30
N GLU A 259 -16.88 17.36 4.86
CA GLU A 259 -18.27 17.04 5.12
C GLU A 259 -19.07 16.76 3.84
N GLN A 260 -18.89 17.57 2.79
CA GLN A 260 -19.56 17.35 1.50
C GLN A 260 -19.07 16.05 0.84
N THR A 261 -17.81 15.72 1.02
CA THR A 261 -17.20 14.51 0.46
C THR A 261 -17.72 13.25 1.14
N LEU A 262 -17.88 13.29 2.46
CA LEU A 262 -18.46 12.17 3.19
C LEU A 262 -19.92 11.92 2.79
N ASP A 263 -20.72 12.95 2.62
CA ASP A 263 -22.13 12.80 2.20
C ASP A 263 -22.21 12.18 0.79
N ILE A 264 -21.36 12.59 -0.14
CA ILE A 264 -21.27 11.95 -1.46
C ILE A 264 -20.86 10.47 -1.33
N ALA A 265 -19.92 10.16 -0.46
CA ALA A 265 -19.51 8.77 -0.21
C ALA A 265 -20.66 7.93 0.34
N LEU A 266 -21.43 8.47 1.28
CA LEU A 266 -22.59 7.84 1.88
C LEU A 266 -23.70 7.59 0.84
N GLU A 267 -24.07 8.62 0.09
CA GLU A 267 -25.12 8.56 -0.94
C GLU A 267 -24.82 7.54 -2.04
N ASN A 268 -23.55 7.34 -2.34
CA ASN A 268 -23.10 6.40 -3.38
C ASN A 268 -22.72 5.01 -2.84
N GLY A 269 -22.92 4.76 -1.55
CA GLY A 269 -22.65 3.46 -0.92
C GLY A 269 -21.18 3.08 -0.90
N CYS A 270 -20.27 4.08 -0.81
CA CYS A 270 -18.83 3.85 -0.67
C CYS A 270 -18.53 3.05 0.60
N LYS A 271 -17.48 2.25 0.56
CA LYS A 271 -17.00 1.46 1.71
C LYS A 271 -15.84 2.15 2.43
N PHE A 272 -15.23 3.11 1.76
CA PHE A 272 -14.11 3.89 2.26
C PHE A 272 -14.33 5.36 1.98
N PHE A 273 -13.88 6.18 2.92
CA PHE A 273 -13.76 7.62 2.80
C PHE A 273 -12.29 7.99 2.90
N GLY A 274 -11.78 8.72 1.91
CA GLY A 274 -10.35 9.06 1.80
C GLY A 274 -10.08 10.56 1.92
N PRO A 275 -10.21 11.19 3.10
CA PRO A 275 -9.92 12.61 3.26
C PRO A 275 -8.42 12.87 3.20
N ARG A 276 -8.07 14.02 2.61
CA ARG A 276 -6.68 14.48 2.62
C ARG A 276 -6.27 14.93 4.02
N TYR A 277 -5.05 14.63 4.44
CA TYR A 277 -4.54 15.01 5.77
C TYR A 277 -4.61 16.52 6.07
N THR A 278 -4.63 17.38 5.04
CA THR A 278 -4.75 18.84 5.20
C THR A 278 -6.10 19.28 5.75
N GLU A 279 -7.11 18.40 5.76
CA GLU A 279 -8.43 18.65 6.34
C GLU A 279 -8.44 18.50 7.88
N GLY A 280 -7.35 18.05 8.48
CA GLY A 280 -7.23 17.83 9.92
C GLY A 280 -7.76 16.47 10.38
N LEU A 281 -8.03 16.34 11.67
CA LEU A 281 -8.42 15.07 12.31
C LEU A 281 -9.86 14.63 11.97
N LEU A 282 -10.73 15.54 11.58
CA LEU A 282 -12.10 15.26 11.14
C LEU A 282 -12.90 14.33 12.07
N LEU A 283 -12.77 14.50 13.38
CA LEU A 283 -13.30 13.56 14.37
C LEU A 283 -14.80 13.27 14.19
N ASN A 284 -15.61 14.30 13.90
CA ASN A 284 -17.06 14.15 13.69
C ASN A 284 -17.36 13.37 12.41
N ASP A 285 -16.61 13.64 11.32
CA ASP A 285 -16.78 12.96 10.04
C ASP A 285 -16.33 11.50 10.14
N VAL A 286 -15.23 11.23 10.85
CA VAL A 286 -14.76 9.86 11.12
C VAL A 286 -15.81 9.09 11.92
N GLU A 287 -16.39 9.67 12.97
CA GLU A 287 -17.45 9.03 13.75
C GLU A 287 -18.73 8.81 12.92
N LYS A 288 -19.12 9.78 12.07
CA LYS A 288 -20.25 9.65 11.14
C LYS A 288 -19.99 8.56 10.11
N ALA A 289 -18.78 8.47 9.55
CA ALA A 289 -18.38 7.41 8.63
C ALA A 289 -18.47 6.03 9.29
N HIS A 290 -17.88 5.87 10.47
CA HIS A 290 -17.91 4.61 11.23
C HIS A 290 -19.34 4.17 11.59
N SER A 291 -20.22 5.12 11.98
CA SER A 291 -21.62 4.84 12.29
C SER A 291 -22.39 4.31 11.07
N ASN A 292 -21.89 4.56 9.85
CA ASN A 292 -22.44 4.09 8.59
C ASN A 292 -21.64 2.90 7.98
N GLY A 293 -20.69 2.32 8.74
CA GLY A 293 -19.89 1.19 8.30
C GLY A 293 -18.85 1.54 7.22
N ILE A 294 -18.48 2.82 7.11
CA ILE A 294 -17.44 3.31 6.22
C ILE A 294 -16.13 3.43 6.98
N LYS A 295 -15.05 2.93 6.42
CA LYS A 295 -13.69 3.08 6.94
C LYS A 295 -13.05 4.35 6.40
N VAL A 296 -12.19 4.97 7.21
CA VAL A 296 -11.56 6.25 6.87
C VAL A 296 -10.05 6.10 6.72
N ILE A 297 -9.54 6.43 5.53
CA ILE A 297 -8.10 6.32 5.18
C ILE A 297 -7.60 7.69 4.76
N SER A 298 -6.71 8.29 5.54
CA SER A 298 -6.15 9.60 5.21
C SER A 298 -4.90 9.51 4.33
N TRP A 299 -4.65 10.54 3.48
CA TRP A 299 -3.55 10.60 2.50
C TRP A 299 -3.03 12.03 2.29
N THR A 300 -1.82 12.27 1.87
CA THR A 300 -0.65 11.42 2.01
C THR A 300 0.12 11.88 3.22
N LEU A 301 0.22 11.05 4.25
CA LEU A 301 0.88 11.40 5.51
C LEU A 301 2.36 11.03 5.47
N ASN A 302 3.22 12.04 5.36
CA ASN A 302 4.66 11.87 5.23
C ASN A 302 5.46 12.49 6.38
N SER A 303 4.84 13.32 7.20
CA SER A 303 5.47 13.91 8.38
C SER A 303 5.34 13.00 9.59
N LYS A 304 6.45 12.65 10.23
CA LYS A 304 6.46 11.82 11.46
C LYS A 304 5.56 12.38 12.54
N ALA A 305 5.63 13.71 12.76
CA ALA A 305 4.80 14.37 13.78
C ALA A 305 3.31 14.26 13.48
N LEU A 306 2.92 14.42 12.21
CA LEU A 306 1.51 14.26 11.79
C LEU A 306 1.06 12.80 11.86
N ILE A 307 1.90 11.84 11.47
CA ILE A 307 1.57 10.41 11.58
C ILE A 307 1.27 10.06 13.04
N SER A 308 2.17 10.43 13.96
CA SER A 308 1.97 10.18 15.40
C SER A 308 0.73 10.90 15.97
N ASP A 309 0.47 12.13 15.56
CA ASP A 309 -0.70 12.88 15.99
C ASP A 309 -2.00 12.23 15.49
N TYR A 310 -2.04 11.87 14.21
CA TYR A 310 -3.22 11.27 13.58
C TYR A 310 -3.49 9.85 14.09
N LEU A 311 -2.45 9.07 14.41
CA LEU A 311 -2.61 7.77 15.06
C LEU A 311 -3.24 7.92 16.46
N LYS A 312 -2.73 8.85 17.28
CA LYS A 312 -3.16 9.02 18.66
C LYS A 312 -4.54 9.66 18.78
N ASN A 313 -4.87 10.59 17.90
CA ASN A 313 -6.00 11.49 18.08
C ASN A 313 -7.06 11.38 16.99
N GLY A 314 -6.79 10.74 15.86
CA GLY A 314 -7.61 10.86 14.64
C GLY A 314 -8.65 9.76 14.42
N LYS A 315 -8.62 8.64 15.11
CA LYS A 315 -9.51 7.47 14.93
C LYS A 315 -9.59 6.94 13.48
N PHE A 316 -8.61 7.23 12.64
CA PHE A 316 -8.54 6.73 11.27
C PHE A 316 -8.32 5.21 11.24
N ASP A 317 -8.81 4.54 10.18
CA ASP A 317 -8.60 3.10 9.96
C ASP A 317 -7.30 2.80 9.20
N GLY A 318 -6.71 3.81 8.58
CA GLY A 318 -5.47 3.63 7.81
C GLY A 318 -4.89 4.91 7.22
N PHE A 319 -3.68 4.80 6.70
CA PHE A 319 -2.98 5.88 6.01
C PHE A 319 -2.38 5.40 4.70
N ILE A 320 -2.34 6.31 3.71
CA ILE A 320 -1.47 6.22 2.53
C ILE A 320 -0.24 7.10 2.81
N SER A 321 0.97 6.56 2.61
CA SER A 321 2.23 7.23 2.94
C SER A 321 3.37 6.81 2.02
N ASP A 322 4.30 7.75 1.76
CA ASP A 322 5.60 7.46 1.13
C ASP A 322 6.57 6.75 2.10
N TYR A 323 6.19 6.65 3.37
CA TYR A 323 6.97 6.02 4.46
C TYR A 323 6.16 4.93 5.18
N PRO A 324 5.65 3.91 4.49
CA PRO A 324 4.78 2.90 5.11
C PRO A 324 5.45 2.20 6.29
N ALA A 325 6.75 1.89 6.22
CA ALA A 325 7.48 1.28 7.33
C ALA A 325 7.47 2.14 8.60
N TYR A 326 7.44 3.46 8.46
CA TYR A 326 7.36 4.36 9.61
C TYR A 326 5.95 4.37 10.21
N VAL A 327 4.92 4.38 9.38
CA VAL A 327 3.52 4.31 9.85
C VAL A 327 3.30 3.01 10.65
N VAL A 328 3.77 1.88 10.11
CA VAL A 328 3.69 0.57 10.79
C VAL A 328 4.42 0.60 12.14
N TYR A 329 5.65 1.10 12.14
CA TYR A 329 6.43 1.21 13.36
C TYR A 329 5.73 2.08 14.41
N ASP A 330 5.25 3.26 14.02
CA ASP A 330 4.62 4.22 14.95
C ASP A 330 3.29 3.67 15.48
N PHE A 331 2.51 2.97 14.66
CA PHE A 331 1.30 2.30 15.12
C PHE A 331 1.58 1.27 16.20
N TYR A 332 2.48 0.30 15.95
CA TYR A 332 2.80 -0.76 16.91
C TYR A 332 3.63 -0.31 18.12
N THR A 333 4.16 0.89 18.11
CA THR A 333 4.83 1.48 19.29
C THR A 333 3.95 2.47 20.04
N THR A 334 2.80 2.85 19.48
CA THR A 334 1.81 3.72 20.13
C THR A 334 0.75 2.90 20.88
N PHE A 335 0.37 1.75 20.33
CA PHE A 335 -0.69 0.85 20.83
C PHE A 335 -0.13 -0.54 21.15
#